data_6cb360cf602586f1c6841348d4faa616
#
_entry.id   6cb360cf602586f1c6841348d4faa616
#
_cell.length_a   1.000
_cell.length_b   1.000
_cell.length_c   1.000
_cell.angle_alpha   90.00
_cell.angle_beta   90.00
_cell.angle_gamma   90.00
#
_symmetry.space_group_name_H-M   'P 1'
#
loop_
_entity.id
_entity.type
_entity.pdbx_description
1 polymer ?
#
loop_
_entity_poly.entity_id
_entity_poly.type
_entity_poly.pdbx_seq_one_letter_code
_entity_poly.pdbx_strand_id
1 'polypeptide(L)'
;ALTNTYTTNVFVPASALVDAIIRHLHICNKTGGAVSFRLYFGATGANAAGTEWFFDKSVAANDIYDFYCARRVTSTVFMVGGASAATSLTLDLEGEYVVA
;
A
#
# COMPACT_ATOMS: atom_id res chain seq x y z
N ALA A 1 4.78 3.69 9.75
CA ALA A 1 5.53 4.14 8.57
C ALA A 1 5.88 2.94 7.69
N LEU A 2 6.02 3.16 6.39
CA LEU A 2 6.47 2.14 5.47
C LEU A 2 7.93 1.78 5.74
N THR A 3 8.24 0.48 5.65
CA THR A 3 9.62 0.01 5.76
C THR A 3 10.37 0.26 4.44
N ASN A 4 11.70 0.12 4.45
CA ASN A 4 12.50 0.24 3.24
C ASN A 4 12.72 -1.11 2.52
N THR A 5 11.90 -2.10 2.81
CA THR A 5 11.84 -3.36 2.06
C THR A 5 10.50 -3.45 1.34
N TYR A 6 10.50 -4.06 0.17
CA TYR A 6 9.28 -4.17 -0.64
C TYR A 6 8.57 -5.52 -0.45
N THR A 7 8.83 -6.18 0.66
CA THR A 7 8.24 -7.47 1.01
C THR A 7 7.41 -7.44 2.29
N THR A 8 7.15 -6.24 2.84
CA THR A 8 6.36 -6.08 4.05
C THR A 8 4.88 -6.09 3.72
N ASN A 9 4.09 -6.87 4.46
CA ASN A 9 2.63 -6.82 4.37
C ASN A 9 2.14 -5.51 4.97
N VAL A 10 1.54 -4.65 4.15
CA VAL A 10 1.02 -3.35 4.61
C VAL A 10 -0.50 -3.37 4.81
N PHE A 11 -1.19 -4.33 4.23
CA PHE A 11 -2.60 -4.61 4.47
C PHE A 11 -2.84 -6.11 4.43
N VAL A 12 -3.48 -6.61 5.47
CA VAL A 12 -3.78 -8.03 5.64
C VAL A 12 -5.30 -8.20 5.71
N PRO A 13 -5.90 -9.14 4.94
CA PRO A 13 -7.33 -9.38 5.03
C PRO A 13 -7.76 -9.72 6.45
N ALA A 14 -8.93 -9.21 6.87
CA ALA A 14 -9.43 -9.43 8.22
C ALA A 14 -9.79 -10.91 8.48
N SER A 15 -10.31 -11.60 7.46
CA SER A 15 -10.60 -13.04 7.52
C SER A 15 -10.80 -13.57 6.10
N ALA A 16 -10.87 -14.91 5.97
CA ALA A 16 -11.19 -15.56 4.69
C ALA A 16 -12.64 -15.37 4.25
N LEU A 17 -13.48 -14.79 5.11
CA LEU A 17 -14.92 -14.61 4.83
C LEU A 17 -15.28 -13.21 4.35
N VAL A 18 -14.32 -12.29 4.30
CA VAL A 18 -14.57 -10.92 3.84
C VAL A 18 -13.53 -10.47 2.84
N ASP A 19 -13.98 -9.71 1.85
CA ASP A 19 -13.11 -8.96 0.96
C ASP A 19 -13.07 -7.51 1.42
N ALA A 20 -12.06 -6.77 1.00
CA ALA A 20 -11.97 -5.34 1.25
C ALA A 20 -12.17 -4.57 -0.05
N ILE A 21 -12.77 -3.39 0.05
CA ILE A 21 -12.80 -2.43 -1.05
C ILE A 21 -12.05 -1.20 -0.58
N ILE A 22 -10.90 -0.94 -1.17
CA ILE A 22 -10.10 0.24 -0.85
C ILE A 22 -10.66 1.41 -1.63
N ARG A 23 -11.06 2.47 -0.91
CA ARG A 23 -11.65 3.68 -1.49
C ARG A 23 -10.67 4.82 -1.59
N HIS A 24 -9.72 4.89 -0.66
CA HIS A 24 -8.78 6.00 -0.58
C HIS A 24 -7.44 5.52 -0.03
N LEU A 25 -6.38 5.92 -0.70
CA LEU A 25 -5.01 5.72 -0.25
C LEU A 25 -4.40 7.10 -0.01
N HIS A 26 -3.85 7.31 1.17
CA HIS A 26 -3.21 8.56 1.56
C HIS A 26 -1.79 8.28 2.00
N ILE A 27 -0.83 8.98 1.40
CA ILE A 27 0.59 8.85 1.77
C ILE A 27 1.12 10.23 2.14
N CYS A 28 1.78 10.31 3.28
CA CYS A 28 2.41 11.52 3.77
C CYS A 28 3.93 11.33 3.82
N ASN A 29 4.66 12.23 3.16
CA ASN A 29 6.12 12.29 3.24
C ASN A 29 6.52 13.42 4.19
N LYS A 30 7.03 13.06 5.36
CA LYS A 30 7.47 14.02 6.39
C LYS A 30 8.94 14.41 6.27
N THR A 31 9.64 13.97 5.24
CA THR A 31 11.07 14.23 5.07
C THR A 31 11.34 15.40 4.14
N GLY A 32 12.57 15.92 4.20
CA GLY A 32 13.00 17.03 3.36
C GLY A 32 13.44 16.64 1.95
N GLY A 33 13.23 15.39 1.54
CA GLY A 33 13.57 14.88 0.21
C GLY A 33 12.45 14.04 -0.37
N ALA A 34 12.40 13.90 -1.69
CA ALA A 34 11.43 13.03 -2.34
C ALA A 34 11.70 11.57 -1.99
N VAL A 35 10.63 10.81 -1.73
CA VAL A 35 10.69 9.38 -1.42
C VAL A 35 9.67 8.66 -2.29
N SER A 36 10.05 7.54 -2.88
CA SER A 36 9.15 6.73 -3.68
C SER A 36 8.63 5.53 -2.91
N PHE A 37 7.52 4.95 -3.39
CA PHE A 37 6.96 3.75 -2.80
C PHE A 37 6.51 2.77 -3.87
N ARG A 38 6.37 1.51 -3.46
CA ARG A 38 5.84 0.42 -4.27
C ARG A 38 4.77 -0.31 -3.47
N LEU A 39 3.69 -0.69 -4.14
CA LEU A 39 2.63 -1.52 -3.57
C LEU A 39 2.29 -2.63 -4.56
N TYR A 40 2.12 -3.83 -4.04
CA TYR A 40 1.82 -5.03 -4.80
C TYR A 40 0.62 -5.73 -4.17
N PHE A 41 -0.14 -6.46 -4.98
CA PHE A 41 -1.19 -7.36 -4.47
C PHE A 41 -0.83 -8.79 -4.80
N GLY A 42 -0.74 -9.64 -3.80
CA GLY A 42 -0.39 -11.04 -4.01
C GLY A 42 -0.31 -11.84 -2.73
N ALA A 43 0.54 -12.84 -2.72
CA ALA A 43 0.77 -13.68 -1.55
C ALA A 43 1.49 -12.89 -0.45
N THR A 44 1.44 -13.39 0.78
CA THR A 44 2.11 -12.76 1.91
C THR A 44 3.61 -12.57 1.63
N GLY A 45 4.10 -11.36 1.82
CA GLY A 45 5.50 -11.01 1.60
C GLY A 45 5.98 -11.02 0.15
N ALA A 46 5.09 -11.24 -0.83
CA ALA A 46 5.48 -11.38 -2.23
C ALA A 46 5.43 -10.04 -2.97
N ASN A 47 6.44 -9.79 -3.78
CA ASN A 47 6.53 -8.61 -4.64
C ASN A 47 6.82 -9.03 -6.10
N ALA A 48 6.13 -10.05 -6.58
CA ALA A 48 6.36 -10.61 -7.91
C ALA A 48 6.07 -9.60 -9.02
N ALA A 49 6.86 -9.69 -10.10
CA ALA A 49 6.62 -8.91 -11.30
C ALA A 49 5.23 -9.24 -11.87
N GLY A 50 4.49 -8.21 -12.26
CA GLY A 50 3.12 -8.35 -12.75
C GLY A 50 2.05 -8.17 -11.69
N THR A 51 2.40 -8.01 -10.42
CA THR A 51 1.45 -7.77 -9.32
C THR A 51 1.49 -6.34 -8.80
N GLU A 52 2.23 -5.46 -9.43
CA GLU A 52 2.38 -4.06 -9.02
C GLU A 52 1.06 -3.29 -9.12
N TRP A 53 0.74 -2.53 -8.06
CA TRP A 53 -0.30 -1.52 -8.08
C TRP A 53 0.32 -0.12 -8.20
N PHE A 54 1.39 0.12 -7.46
CA PHE A 54 2.24 1.30 -7.59
C PHE A 54 3.70 0.86 -7.67
N PHE A 55 4.44 1.45 -8.59
CA PHE A 55 5.86 1.13 -8.75
C PHE A 55 6.67 2.42 -8.84
N ASP A 56 7.49 2.65 -7.82
CA ASP A 56 8.35 3.84 -7.73
C ASP A 56 7.58 5.16 -7.89
N LYS A 57 6.38 5.24 -7.30
CA LYS A 57 5.62 6.48 -7.24
C LYS A 57 6.31 7.43 -6.27
N SER A 58 6.76 8.58 -6.79
CA SER A 58 7.46 9.59 -5.98
C SER A 58 6.47 10.49 -5.24
N VAL A 59 6.77 10.76 -3.97
CA VAL A 59 6.08 11.77 -3.17
C VAL A 59 7.10 12.85 -2.83
N ALA A 60 6.82 14.09 -3.20
CA ALA A 60 7.71 15.22 -2.97
C ALA A 60 7.97 15.45 -1.48
N ALA A 61 9.07 16.14 -1.18
CA ALA A 61 9.42 16.48 0.19
C ALA A 61 8.28 17.23 0.88
N ASN A 62 7.97 16.82 2.11
CA ASN A 62 6.93 17.45 2.95
C ASN A 62 5.58 17.56 2.27
N ASP A 63 5.24 16.59 1.42
CA ASP A 63 4.01 16.60 0.63
C ASP A 63 3.18 15.35 0.91
N ILE A 64 1.98 15.32 0.35
CA ILE A 64 1.05 14.20 0.45
C ILE A 64 0.69 13.70 -0.94
N TYR A 65 0.24 12.44 -1.00
CA TYR A 65 -0.33 11.86 -2.20
C TYR A 65 -1.63 11.16 -1.83
N ASP A 66 -2.71 11.56 -2.49
CA ASP A 66 -4.02 10.96 -2.31
C ASP A 66 -4.45 10.26 -3.59
N PHE A 67 -4.90 9.01 -3.47
CA PHE A 67 -5.43 8.24 -4.58
C PHE A 67 -6.79 7.68 -4.22
N TYR A 68 -7.82 8.07 -4.97
CA TYR A 68 -9.19 7.62 -4.76
C TYR A 68 -9.54 6.54 -5.77
N CYS A 69 -10.13 5.45 -5.29
CA CYS A 69 -10.40 4.29 -6.12
C CYS A 69 -11.56 3.47 -5.56
N ALA A 70 -11.83 2.33 -6.19
CA ALA A 70 -12.71 1.29 -5.70
C ALA A 70 -12.03 -0.05 -6.00
N ARG A 71 -10.93 -0.33 -5.33
CA ARG A 71 -10.12 -1.53 -5.54
C ARG A 71 -10.60 -2.64 -4.62
N ARG A 72 -11.13 -3.71 -5.21
CA ARG A 72 -11.48 -4.91 -4.45
C ARG A 72 -10.23 -5.73 -4.17
N VAL A 73 -10.01 -6.03 -2.91
CA VAL A 73 -8.95 -6.92 -2.44
C VAL A 73 -9.61 -8.18 -1.92
N THR A 74 -9.40 -9.29 -2.59
CA THR A 74 -10.02 -10.56 -2.20
C THR A 74 -9.45 -11.07 -0.88
N SER A 75 -10.20 -11.92 -0.19
CA SER A 75 -9.93 -12.35 1.17
C SER A 75 -8.57 -13.04 1.39
N THR A 76 -7.94 -13.52 0.32
CA THR A 76 -6.64 -14.23 0.40
C THR A 76 -5.48 -13.41 -0.17
N VAL A 77 -5.72 -12.17 -0.59
CA VAL A 77 -4.71 -11.31 -1.21
C VAL A 77 -4.20 -10.32 -0.19
N PHE A 78 -2.89 -10.17 -0.14
CA PHE A 78 -2.21 -9.21 0.74
C PHE A 78 -1.74 -8.01 -0.08
N MET A 79 -1.79 -6.82 0.51
CA MET A 79 -1.08 -5.67 -0.03
C MET A 79 0.34 -5.69 0.56
N VAL A 80 1.34 -5.74 -0.32
CA VAL A 80 2.75 -5.84 0.05
C VAL A 80 3.49 -4.64 -0.51
N GLY A 81 4.40 -4.07 0.23
CA GLY A 81 5.18 -2.97 -0.29
C GLY A 81 6.05 -2.27 0.73
N GLY A 82 6.56 -1.14 0.32
CA GLY A 82 7.45 -0.32 1.14
C GLY A 82 7.86 0.96 0.41
N ALA A 83 8.80 1.67 1.00
CA ALA A 83 9.32 2.94 0.50
C ALA A 83 10.80 2.86 0.20
N SER A 84 11.33 3.80 -0.58
CA SER A 84 12.76 3.88 -0.89
C SER A 84 13.62 4.26 0.31
N ALA A 85 13.01 4.81 1.37
CA ALA A 85 13.69 5.13 2.62
C ALA A 85 12.80 4.73 3.80
N ALA A 86 13.40 4.16 4.84
CA ALA A 86 12.68 3.76 6.05
C ALA A 86 12.17 4.98 6.82
N THR A 87 11.06 4.80 7.53
CA THR A 87 10.45 5.81 8.43
C THR A 87 10.15 7.16 7.77
N SER A 88 9.99 7.19 6.46
CA SER A 88 9.80 8.42 5.68
C SER A 88 8.36 8.63 5.24
N LEU A 89 7.67 7.58 4.83
CA LEU A 89 6.30 7.65 4.34
C LEU A 89 5.34 6.98 5.32
N THR A 90 4.21 7.64 5.58
CA THR A 90 3.10 7.08 6.34
C THR A 90 1.95 6.79 5.38
N LEU A 91 1.47 5.56 5.39
CA LEU A 91 0.36 5.10 4.57
C LEU A 91 -0.89 4.95 5.40
N ASP A 92 -1.96 5.60 4.96
CA ASP A 92 -3.31 5.42 5.49
C ASP A 92 -4.23 4.88 4.39
N LEU A 93 -5.06 3.92 4.73
CA LEU A 93 -6.04 3.33 3.82
C LEU A 93 -7.43 3.49 4.42
N GLU A 94 -8.37 3.88 3.57
CA GLU A 94 -9.80 3.91 3.91
C GLU A 94 -10.57 3.03 2.97
N GLY A 95 -11.59 2.37 3.49
CA GLY A 95 -12.44 1.50 2.68
C GLY A 95 -13.46 0.77 3.55
N GLU A 96 -13.94 -0.34 3.03
CA GLU A 96 -14.98 -1.13 3.68
C GLU A 96 -14.75 -2.61 3.45
N TYR A 97 -15.27 -3.43 4.36
CA TYR A 97 -15.31 -4.87 4.18
C TYR A 97 -16.65 -5.30 3.62
N VAL A 98 -16.62 -6.27 2.73
CA VAL A 98 -17.81 -6.90 2.14
C VAL A 98 -17.69 -8.41 2.27
N VAL A 99 -18.83 -9.09 2.25
CA VAL A 99 -18.85 -10.56 2.30
C VAL A 99 -18.17 -11.11 1.05
N ALA A 100 -17.24 -12.04 1.29
CA ALA A 100 -16.49 -12.67 0.22
C ALA A 100 -17.36 -13.63 -0.61
#